data_9d42620671dd80eec122dba79e487b58
#
_entry.id   9d42620671dd80eec122dba79e487b58
#
_cell.length_a   1.000
_cell.length_b   1.000
_cell.length_c   1.000
_cell.angle_alpha   90.00
_cell.angle_beta   90.00
_cell.angle_gamma   90.00
#
_symmetry.space_group_name_H-M   'P 1'
#
loop_
_entity.id
_entity.type
_entity.pdbx_description
1 polymer ?
#
loop_
_entity_poly.entity_id
_entity_poly.type
_entity_poly.pdbx_seq_one_letter_code
_entity_poly.pdbx_strand_id
1 'polypeptide(L)'
;MPRWTVSDLDQRPELITSALALFAAGPGHDHLVCGTPARMGQPARADDLRRCLGVALLLEGIRPVGALAICPYSESQVTLWGPAVIAGDRLAGARALLGEVRTALDAGGYESIRVLVDTRNRNARAMVLQLGFTAWKDDLLYETALGERPEADLEGIRVASRADHEAVAAILEEGFPDSDHCNPNLVQREDDGYRHYLLVDAGRPVAAAAVQRDGRRAWLKLISVAGQARGRHHGRRLLLGVMASEVRLGATRMGLDVLADNRAAIALYQGCGFVRQWSATIFTGPV
;
A
#
# COMPACT_ATOMS: atom_id res chain seq x y z
N MET A 1 -9.65 23.19 -14.43
CA MET A 1 -9.50 21.79 -14.84
C MET A 1 -10.66 20.99 -14.28
N PRO A 2 -11.30 20.11 -15.06
CA PRO A 2 -12.39 19.31 -14.54
C PRO A 2 -11.86 18.35 -13.47
N ARG A 3 -12.56 18.29 -12.36
CA ARG A 3 -12.33 17.42 -11.22
C ARG A 3 -13.47 16.42 -11.16
N TRP A 4 -13.13 15.17 -10.91
CA TRP A 4 -14.08 14.09 -10.91
C TRP A 4 -14.01 13.36 -9.57
N THR A 5 -15.13 13.29 -8.86
CA THR A 5 -15.29 12.44 -7.68
C THR A 5 -15.49 10.98 -8.11
N VAL A 6 -15.45 10.04 -7.18
CA VAL A 6 -15.72 8.63 -7.47
C VAL A 6 -17.12 8.45 -8.05
N SER A 7 -18.12 9.19 -7.53
CA SER A 7 -19.49 9.16 -8.05
C SER A 7 -19.60 9.69 -9.48
N ASP A 8 -18.80 10.69 -9.85
CA ASP A 8 -18.74 11.19 -11.22
C ASP A 8 -18.11 10.16 -12.16
N LEU A 9 -17.09 9.43 -11.69
CA LEU A 9 -16.45 8.37 -12.46
C LEU A 9 -17.41 7.20 -12.75
N ASP A 10 -18.27 6.84 -11.83
CA ASP A 10 -19.28 5.79 -12.06
C ASP A 10 -20.33 6.21 -13.10
N GLN A 11 -20.68 7.50 -13.15
CA GLN A 11 -21.58 8.04 -14.17
C GLN A 11 -20.88 8.24 -15.55
N ARG A 12 -19.57 8.31 -15.56
CA ARG A 12 -18.77 8.63 -16.75
C ARG A 12 -17.61 7.64 -16.92
N PRO A 13 -17.90 6.38 -17.28
CA PRO A 13 -16.89 5.31 -17.38
C PRO A 13 -15.79 5.62 -18.42
N GLU A 14 -16.05 6.50 -19.41
CA GLU A 14 -15.06 6.97 -20.37
C GLU A 14 -13.89 7.72 -19.70
N LEU A 15 -14.11 8.36 -18.55
CA LEU A 15 -13.06 9.05 -17.78
C LEU A 15 -12.14 8.05 -17.10
N ILE A 16 -12.70 6.97 -16.58
CA ILE A 16 -11.89 5.85 -16.01
C ILE A 16 -10.97 5.31 -17.11
N THR A 17 -11.53 5.02 -18.28
CA THR A 17 -10.75 4.50 -19.42
C THR A 17 -9.63 5.45 -19.81
N SER A 18 -9.93 6.76 -19.89
CA SER A 18 -8.94 7.79 -20.22
C SER A 18 -7.84 7.89 -19.18
N ALA A 19 -8.17 7.90 -17.89
CA ALA A 19 -7.19 7.94 -16.80
C ALA A 19 -6.28 6.70 -16.81
N LEU A 20 -6.86 5.51 -16.97
CA LEU A 20 -6.11 4.25 -17.05
C LEU A 20 -5.16 4.24 -18.25
N ALA A 21 -5.60 4.73 -19.42
CA ALA A 21 -4.75 4.85 -20.60
C ALA A 21 -3.57 5.80 -20.38
N LEU A 22 -3.80 6.94 -19.69
CA LEU A 22 -2.75 7.89 -19.35
C LEU A 22 -1.74 7.29 -18.34
N PHE A 23 -2.21 6.57 -17.32
CA PHE A 23 -1.34 5.89 -16.38
C PHE A 23 -0.55 4.74 -17.03
N ALA A 24 -1.10 4.09 -18.05
CA ALA A 24 -0.44 3.01 -18.78
C ALA A 24 0.50 3.49 -19.90
N ALA A 25 0.44 4.77 -20.30
CA ALA A 25 1.20 5.31 -21.44
C ALA A 25 2.69 5.50 -21.15
N GLY A 26 3.09 5.52 -19.88
CA GLY A 26 4.50 5.58 -19.46
C GLY A 26 5.15 4.19 -19.45
N PRO A 27 6.48 4.12 -19.25
CA PRO A 27 7.16 2.88 -18.95
C PRO A 27 6.50 2.17 -17.75
N GLY A 28 6.42 0.85 -17.76
CA GLY A 28 5.70 0.08 -16.75
C GLY A 28 6.15 0.28 -15.29
N HIS A 29 7.25 0.98 -15.06
CA HIS A 29 7.76 1.40 -13.75
C HIS A 29 7.47 2.88 -13.42
N ASP A 30 6.82 3.63 -14.31
CA ASP A 30 6.47 5.05 -14.05
C ASP A 30 5.31 5.20 -13.08
N HIS A 31 4.50 4.17 -12.94
CA HIS A 31 3.24 4.24 -12.20
C HIS A 31 3.18 3.19 -11.11
N LEU A 32 3.12 3.68 -9.90
CA LEU A 32 2.91 2.88 -8.72
C LEU A 32 1.49 3.07 -8.25
N VAL A 33 0.75 1.97 -8.27
CA VAL A 33 -0.61 1.95 -7.74
C VAL A 33 -0.53 2.01 -6.22
N CYS A 34 -0.63 3.21 -5.68
CA CYS A 34 -0.71 3.41 -4.24
C CYS A 34 -2.10 2.98 -3.73
N GLY A 35 -2.13 2.42 -2.54
CA GLY A 35 -3.39 1.99 -1.91
C GLY A 35 -3.83 0.56 -2.23
N THR A 36 -3.21 -0.12 -3.21
CA THR A 36 -3.39 -1.55 -3.46
C THR A 36 -2.05 -2.29 -3.44
N PRO A 37 -1.40 -2.44 -2.27
CA PRO A 37 -0.09 -3.07 -2.16
C PRO A 37 -0.02 -4.47 -2.78
N ALA A 38 -1.09 -5.25 -2.68
CA ALA A 38 -1.20 -6.56 -3.31
C ALA A 38 -0.99 -6.55 -4.83
N ARG A 39 -1.06 -5.37 -5.45
CA ARG A 39 -0.95 -5.18 -6.89
C ARG A 39 0.16 -4.23 -7.31
N MET A 40 1.03 -3.83 -6.39
CA MET A 40 2.19 -2.99 -6.71
C MET A 40 2.98 -3.57 -7.88
N GLY A 41 3.38 -2.71 -8.81
CA GLY A 41 4.07 -3.11 -10.05
C GLY A 41 3.18 -3.77 -11.10
N GLN A 42 1.86 -3.83 -10.91
CA GLN A 42 0.90 -4.30 -11.90
C GLN A 42 0.15 -3.12 -12.54
N PRO A 43 -0.40 -3.31 -13.76
CA PRO A 43 -1.24 -2.29 -14.39
C PRO A 43 -2.44 -1.95 -13.50
N ALA A 44 -2.80 -0.68 -13.50
CA ALA A 44 -3.99 -0.19 -12.84
C ALA A 44 -5.27 -0.78 -13.43
N ARG A 45 -6.28 -0.94 -12.58
CA ARG A 45 -7.62 -1.38 -12.97
C ARG A 45 -8.65 -0.31 -12.63
N ALA A 46 -9.83 -0.41 -13.24
CA ALA A 46 -10.95 0.49 -12.94
C ALA A 46 -11.29 0.50 -11.44
N ASP A 47 -11.25 -0.66 -10.79
CA ASP A 47 -11.55 -0.78 -9.35
C ASP A 47 -10.54 -0.05 -8.45
N ASP A 48 -9.29 0.13 -8.91
CA ASP A 48 -8.31 0.91 -8.17
C ASP A 48 -8.68 2.40 -8.16
N LEU A 49 -9.16 2.93 -9.30
CA LEU A 49 -9.64 4.31 -9.40
C LEU A 49 -10.92 4.55 -8.59
N ARG A 50 -11.80 3.55 -8.51
CA ARG A 50 -13.01 3.63 -7.67
C ARG A 50 -12.72 3.70 -6.17
N ARG A 51 -11.52 3.28 -5.75
CA ARG A 51 -11.07 3.40 -4.35
C ARG A 51 -10.38 4.75 -4.06
N CYS A 52 -10.13 5.55 -5.08
CA CYS A 52 -9.56 6.88 -4.93
C CYS A 52 -10.62 7.88 -4.45
N LEU A 53 -10.18 8.93 -3.76
CA LEU A 53 -11.02 10.06 -3.37
C LEU A 53 -11.45 10.89 -4.59
N GLY A 54 -10.66 10.86 -5.65
CA GLY A 54 -10.94 11.55 -6.90
C GLY A 54 -9.82 11.41 -7.91
N VAL A 55 -10.10 11.85 -9.14
CA VAL A 55 -9.15 11.90 -10.26
C VAL A 55 -9.20 13.29 -10.87
N ALA A 56 -8.04 13.90 -11.11
CA ALA A 56 -7.91 15.12 -11.89
C ALA A 56 -7.40 14.78 -13.30
N LEU A 57 -8.00 15.40 -14.32
CA LEU A 57 -7.59 15.24 -15.72
C LEU A 57 -7.14 16.59 -16.30
N LEU A 58 -6.01 16.58 -17.01
CA LEU A 58 -5.54 17.68 -17.84
C LEU A 58 -6.04 17.46 -19.26
N LEU A 59 -6.72 18.47 -19.81
CA LEU A 59 -7.29 18.42 -21.16
C LEU A 59 -6.60 19.42 -22.08
N GLU A 60 -6.29 18.98 -23.31
CA GLU A 60 -6.04 19.84 -24.47
C GLU A 60 -7.30 19.82 -25.37
N GLY A 61 -8.09 20.89 -25.33
CA GLY A 61 -9.44 20.85 -25.90
C GLY A 61 -10.30 19.81 -25.19
N ILE A 62 -10.71 18.77 -25.91
CA ILE A 62 -11.49 17.64 -25.37
C ILE A 62 -10.64 16.39 -25.09
N ARG A 63 -9.35 16.43 -25.44
CA ARG A 63 -8.44 15.27 -25.34
C ARG A 63 -7.76 15.24 -23.98
N PRO A 64 -7.90 14.15 -23.19
CA PRO A 64 -7.12 13.96 -21.97
C PRO A 64 -5.63 13.75 -22.31
N VAL A 65 -4.75 14.56 -21.71
CA VAL A 65 -3.30 14.52 -21.87
C VAL A 65 -2.54 14.35 -20.58
N GLY A 66 -3.23 14.40 -19.43
CA GLY A 66 -2.64 14.13 -18.14
C GLY A 66 -3.69 13.65 -17.12
N ALA A 67 -3.24 12.88 -16.13
CA ALA A 67 -4.06 12.37 -15.05
C ALA A 67 -3.30 12.36 -13.73
N LEU A 68 -4.03 12.55 -12.63
CA LEU A 68 -3.57 12.44 -11.26
C LEU A 68 -4.71 11.89 -10.40
N ALA A 69 -4.50 10.76 -9.72
CA ALA A 69 -5.48 10.21 -8.81
C ALA A 69 -5.06 10.43 -7.34
N ILE A 70 -6.06 10.66 -6.47
CA ILE A 70 -5.89 10.91 -5.04
C ILE A 70 -6.35 9.66 -4.31
N CYS A 71 -5.42 8.91 -3.74
CA CYS A 71 -5.70 7.69 -3.01
C CYS A 71 -5.71 7.97 -1.49
N PRO A 72 -6.69 7.47 -0.74
CA PRO A 72 -6.70 7.62 0.70
C PRO A 72 -5.50 6.88 1.31
N TYR A 73 -4.89 7.47 2.33
CA TYR A 73 -3.81 6.84 3.09
C TYR A 73 -4.09 6.88 4.59
N SER A 74 -4.34 8.06 5.15
CA SER A 74 -4.73 8.27 6.54
C SER A 74 -5.77 9.38 6.65
N GLU A 75 -6.16 9.74 7.87
CA GLU A 75 -7.10 10.85 8.10
C GLU A 75 -6.55 12.20 7.62
N SER A 76 -5.22 12.41 7.74
CA SER A 76 -4.56 13.69 7.38
C SER A 76 -3.64 13.59 6.15
N GLN A 77 -3.45 12.38 5.58
CA GLN A 77 -2.49 12.18 4.50
C GLN A 77 -3.09 11.39 3.34
N VAL A 78 -2.78 11.81 2.12
CA VAL A 78 -3.12 11.11 0.89
C VAL A 78 -1.88 10.61 0.17
N THR A 79 -2.05 9.61 -0.67
CA THR A 79 -1.03 9.20 -1.64
C THR A 79 -1.51 9.54 -3.04
N LEU A 80 -0.67 10.17 -3.84
CA LEU A 80 -0.97 10.45 -5.24
C LEU A 80 -0.51 9.33 -6.15
N TRP A 81 -1.33 9.06 -7.13
CA TRP A 81 -1.01 8.21 -8.25
C TRP A 81 -0.85 9.08 -9.50
N GLY A 82 0.32 9.15 -10.06
CA GLY A 82 0.76 10.14 -11.03
C GLY A 82 1.53 11.29 -10.35
N PRO A 83 1.64 12.46 -11.00
CA PRO A 83 0.99 12.88 -12.24
C PRO A 83 1.53 12.17 -13.49
N ALA A 84 0.66 11.66 -14.34
CA ALA A 84 0.98 11.13 -15.66
C ALA A 84 0.62 12.19 -16.72
N VAL A 85 1.60 12.75 -17.40
CA VAL A 85 1.40 13.75 -18.47
C VAL A 85 2.12 13.26 -19.74
N ILE A 86 1.37 13.08 -20.82
CA ILE A 86 1.86 12.45 -22.07
C ILE A 86 2.11 13.43 -23.22
N ALA A 87 1.68 14.68 -23.10
CA ALA A 87 1.82 15.70 -24.15
C ALA A 87 2.20 17.06 -23.57
N GLY A 88 2.72 17.94 -24.41
CA GLY A 88 3.11 19.29 -24.05
C GLY A 88 4.27 19.37 -23.05
N ASP A 89 4.34 20.46 -22.29
CA ASP A 89 5.28 20.61 -21.17
C ASP A 89 4.79 19.77 -19.99
N ARG A 90 5.45 18.62 -19.79
CA ARG A 90 5.09 17.66 -18.75
C ARG A 90 5.16 18.23 -17.33
N LEU A 91 6.14 19.10 -17.07
CA LEU A 91 6.29 19.71 -15.76
C LEU A 91 5.21 20.76 -15.48
N ALA A 92 4.90 21.59 -16.48
CA ALA A 92 3.82 22.58 -16.39
C ALA A 92 2.46 21.87 -16.21
N GLY A 93 2.21 20.81 -16.97
CA GLY A 93 1.00 19.99 -16.82
C GLY A 93 0.89 19.31 -15.46
N ALA A 94 2.00 18.76 -14.95
CA ALA A 94 2.05 18.16 -13.62
C ALA A 94 1.82 19.20 -12.51
N ARG A 95 2.39 20.40 -12.63
CA ARG A 95 2.14 21.51 -11.69
C ARG A 95 0.68 21.94 -11.69
N ALA A 96 0.07 22.04 -12.86
CA ALA A 96 -1.33 22.39 -12.98
C ALA A 96 -2.24 21.36 -12.32
N LEU A 97 -2.02 20.04 -12.59
CA LEU A 97 -2.76 18.97 -11.93
C LEU A 97 -2.59 19.00 -10.40
N LEU A 98 -1.34 19.16 -9.94
CA LEU A 98 -1.03 19.18 -8.51
C LEU A 98 -1.64 20.40 -7.81
N GLY A 99 -1.65 21.57 -8.45
CA GLY A 99 -2.26 22.79 -7.90
C GLY A 99 -3.76 22.64 -7.64
N GLU A 100 -4.48 22.04 -8.60
CA GLU A 100 -5.91 21.73 -8.47
C GLU A 100 -6.16 20.73 -7.30
N VAL A 101 -5.33 19.70 -7.25
CA VAL A 101 -5.44 18.67 -6.21
C VAL A 101 -5.16 19.26 -4.83
N ARG A 102 -4.12 20.08 -4.67
CA ARG A 102 -3.77 20.75 -3.41
C ARG A 102 -4.91 21.60 -2.89
N THR A 103 -5.49 22.45 -3.74
CA THR A 103 -6.66 23.28 -3.37
C THR A 103 -7.79 22.45 -2.79
N ALA A 104 -7.98 21.25 -3.34
CA ALA A 104 -9.04 20.36 -2.89
C ALA A 104 -8.73 19.62 -1.60
N LEU A 105 -7.48 19.25 -1.44
CA LEU A 105 -7.03 18.55 -0.24
C LEU A 105 -7.00 19.50 0.95
N ASP A 106 -6.55 20.75 0.75
CA ASP A 106 -6.58 21.81 1.77
C ASP A 106 -8.03 22.04 2.26
N ALA A 107 -8.97 22.19 1.34
CA ALA A 107 -10.39 22.30 1.66
C ALA A 107 -10.97 21.05 2.37
N GLY A 108 -10.35 19.89 2.18
CA GLY A 108 -10.70 18.62 2.82
C GLY A 108 -10.00 18.38 4.16
N GLY A 109 -9.15 19.30 4.62
CA GLY A 109 -8.42 19.20 5.90
C GLY A 109 -7.22 18.22 5.86
N TYR A 110 -6.73 17.86 4.66
CA TYR A 110 -5.51 17.06 4.55
C TYR A 110 -4.26 17.94 4.74
N GLU A 111 -3.25 17.41 5.40
CA GLU A 111 -2.03 18.14 5.75
C GLU A 111 -0.83 17.80 4.84
N SER A 112 -0.79 16.57 4.35
CA SER A 112 0.37 16.10 3.62
C SER A 112 0.04 15.13 2.49
N ILE A 113 0.94 15.10 1.52
CA ILE A 113 0.85 14.29 0.31
C ILE A 113 2.06 13.36 0.24
N ARG A 114 1.82 12.10 -0.11
CA ARG A 114 2.84 11.12 -0.46
C ARG A 114 2.81 10.82 -1.95
N VAL A 115 4.00 10.58 -2.51
CA VAL A 115 4.16 10.02 -3.88
C VAL A 115 5.19 8.91 -3.81
N LEU A 116 4.87 7.74 -4.34
CA LEU A 116 5.80 6.64 -4.47
C LEU A 116 6.36 6.61 -5.88
N VAL A 117 7.68 6.62 -6.01
CA VAL A 117 8.35 6.60 -7.31
C VAL A 117 9.34 5.44 -7.35
N ASP A 118 9.20 4.57 -8.35
CA ASP A 118 10.18 3.50 -8.61
C ASP A 118 11.61 4.07 -8.64
N THR A 119 12.53 3.45 -7.91
CA THR A 119 13.91 3.95 -7.81
C THR A 119 14.64 3.97 -9.15
N ARG A 120 14.19 3.20 -10.14
CA ARG A 120 14.73 3.16 -11.51
C ARG A 120 14.20 4.32 -12.37
N ASN A 121 13.08 4.94 -12.00
CA ASN A 121 12.47 6.01 -12.77
C ASN A 121 13.09 7.37 -12.43
N ARG A 122 14.25 7.66 -13.05
CA ARG A 122 14.97 8.92 -12.82
C ARG A 122 14.16 10.15 -13.22
N ASN A 123 13.36 10.05 -14.29
CA ASN A 123 12.56 11.17 -14.80
C ASN A 123 11.43 11.54 -13.84
N ALA A 124 10.69 10.56 -13.34
CA ALA A 124 9.63 10.79 -12.37
C ALA A 124 10.23 11.33 -11.05
N ARG A 125 11.36 10.80 -10.59
CA ARG A 125 12.07 11.32 -9.40
C ARG A 125 12.45 12.80 -9.56
N ALA A 126 13.03 13.16 -10.71
CA ALA A 126 13.39 14.54 -11.00
C ALA A 126 12.15 15.45 -11.04
N MET A 127 11.07 15.00 -11.66
CA MET A 127 9.81 15.74 -11.74
C MET A 127 9.21 15.97 -10.35
N VAL A 128 9.13 14.95 -9.52
CA VAL A 128 8.55 15.04 -8.16
C VAL A 128 9.35 16.02 -7.28
N LEU A 129 10.70 16.01 -7.39
CA LEU A 129 11.56 17.01 -6.72
C LEU A 129 11.26 18.44 -7.22
N GLN A 130 11.09 18.62 -8.53
CA GLN A 130 10.76 19.93 -9.12
C GLN A 130 9.33 20.40 -8.78
N LEU A 131 8.46 19.50 -8.36
CA LEU A 131 7.12 19.79 -7.83
C LEU A 131 7.14 20.16 -6.33
N GLY A 132 8.33 20.18 -5.70
CA GLY A 132 8.51 20.59 -4.31
C GLY A 132 8.37 19.48 -3.28
N PHE A 133 8.37 18.21 -3.69
CA PHE A 133 8.41 17.10 -2.76
C PHE A 133 9.84 16.80 -2.31
N THR A 134 9.98 16.25 -1.11
CA THR A 134 11.26 15.79 -0.55
C THR A 134 11.26 14.28 -0.39
N ALA A 135 12.40 13.65 -0.67
CA ALA A 135 12.55 12.21 -0.44
C ALA A 135 12.54 11.93 1.07
N TRP A 136 11.71 10.99 1.50
CA TRP A 136 11.60 10.60 2.89
C TRP A 136 12.30 9.28 3.18
N LYS A 137 11.83 8.17 2.60
CA LYS A 137 12.38 6.82 2.80
C LYS A 137 12.24 5.98 1.53
N ASP A 138 13.09 4.97 1.42
CA ASP A 138 12.89 3.93 0.42
C ASP A 138 12.01 2.81 0.98
N ASP A 139 11.10 2.35 0.17
CA ASP A 139 10.18 1.25 0.41
C ASP A 139 10.54 0.06 -0.49
N LEU A 140 10.61 -1.12 0.09
CA LEU A 140 11.05 -2.34 -0.58
C LEU A 140 9.89 -3.33 -0.65
N LEU A 141 9.57 -3.77 -1.85
CA LEU A 141 8.57 -4.79 -2.08
C LEU A 141 9.23 -6.16 -2.16
N TYR A 142 8.77 -7.06 -1.30
CA TYR A 142 9.19 -8.45 -1.26
C TYR A 142 8.03 -9.39 -1.63
N GLU A 143 8.35 -10.48 -2.29
CA GLU A 143 7.36 -11.52 -2.62
C GLU A 143 7.99 -12.91 -2.52
N THR A 144 7.16 -13.90 -2.18
CA THR A 144 7.52 -15.32 -2.22
C THR A 144 6.38 -16.13 -2.83
N ALA A 145 6.71 -17.19 -3.57
CA ALA A 145 5.74 -18.21 -3.93
C ALA A 145 5.37 -19.00 -2.66
N LEU A 146 4.07 -19.25 -2.52
CA LEU A 146 3.55 -20.14 -1.49
C LEU A 146 3.34 -21.51 -2.12
N GLY A 147 4.15 -22.49 -1.70
CA GLY A 147 4.01 -23.90 -2.04
C GLY A 147 3.76 -24.74 -0.80
N GLU A 148 3.62 -26.05 -0.98
CA GLU A 148 3.66 -26.97 0.14
C GLU A 148 4.99 -26.79 0.88
N ARG A 149 4.88 -26.31 2.11
CA ARG A 149 6.03 -26.19 3.01
C ARG A 149 6.00 -27.35 3.99
N PRO A 150 7.17 -27.87 4.40
CA PRO A 150 7.21 -28.81 5.51
C PRO A 150 6.47 -28.21 6.70
N GLU A 151 5.79 -29.05 7.46
CA GLU A 151 4.93 -28.65 8.58
C GLU A 151 5.58 -27.55 9.42
N ALA A 152 5.08 -26.32 9.24
CA ALA A 152 5.43 -25.25 10.15
C ALA A 152 4.81 -25.63 11.52
N ASP A 153 5.58 -25.43 12.58
CA ASP A 153 5.01 -25.49 13.93
C ASP A 153 3.89 -24.47 14.04
N LEU A 154 2.66 -24.96 13.98
CA LEU A 154 1.45 -24.13 14.04
C LEU A 154 0.89 -24.01 15.46
N GLU A 155 1.54 -24.63 16.46
CA GLU A 155 1.09 -24.58 17.83
C GLU A 155 0.93 -23.13 18.29
N GLY A 156 -0.23 -22.80 18.84
CA GLY A 156 -0.56 -21.46 19.30
C GLY A 156 -0.82 -20.42 18.20
N ILE A 157 -0.70 -20.77 16.90
CA ILE A 157 -1.01 -19.85 15.78
C ILE A 157 -2.43 -20.11 15.30
N ARG A 158 -3.23 -19.06 15.27
CA ARG A 158 -4.62 -19.13 14.79
C ARG A 158 -5.09 -17.82 14.18
N VAL A 159 -6.16 -17.91 13.41
CA VAL A 159 -6.92 -16.72 13.03
C VAL A 159 -7.51 -16.10 14.31
N ALA A 160 -7.36 -14.81 14.47
CA ALA A 160 -7.93 -14.09 15.58
C ALA A 160 -9.46 -14.07 15.48
N SER A 161 -10.13 -14.26 16.59
CA SER A 161 -11.57 -14.04 16.75
C SER A 161 -11.85 -12.64 17.28
N ARG A 162 -13.10 -12.22 17.30
CA ARG A 162 -13.47 -10.93 17.89
C ARG A 162 -13.05 -10.78 19.35
N ALA A 163 -13.00 -11.88 20.12
CA ALA A 163 -12.51 -11.87 21.48
C ALA A 163 -11.01 -11.54 21.58
N ASP A 164 -10.26 -11.68 20.50
CA ASP A 164 -8.82 -11.42 20.45
C ASP A 164 -8.50 -10.00 19.98
N HIS A 165 -9.48 -9.22 19.52
CA HIS A 165 -9.23 -7.94 18.86
C HIS A 165 -8.45 -6.97 19.74
N GLU A 166 -8.73 -6.91 21.06
CA GLU A 166 -7.99 -6.07 21.99
C GLU A 166 -6.51 -6.45 22.04
N ALA A 167 -6.19 -7.75 22.13
CA ALA A 167 -4.82 -8.23 22.15
C ALA A 167 -4.09 -8.02 20.81
N VAL A 168 -4.78 -8.22 19.70
CA VAL A 168 -4.23 -7.96 18.36
C VAL A 168 -3.94 -6.46 18.18
N ALA A 169 -4.89 -5.60 18.54
CA ALA A 169 -4.72 -4.15 18.45
C ALA A 169 -3.53 -3.68 19.29
N ALA A 170 -3.44 -4.09 20.56
CA ALA A 170 -2.34 -3.71 21.46
C ALA A 170 -0.96 -4.11 20.91
N ILE A 171 -0.83 -5.33 20.36
CA ILE A 171 0.45 -5.81 19.80
C ILE A 171 0.81 -5.06 18.51
N LEU A 172 -0.17 -4.78 17.65
CA LEU A 172 0.08 -4.05 16.42
C LEU A 172 0.39 -2.57 16.68
N GLU A 173 -0.31 -1.92 17.59
CA GLU A 173 -0.07 -0.54 18.01
C GLU A 173 1.31 -0.35 18.63
N GLU A 174 1.74 -1.28 19.49
CA GLU A 174 3.11 -1.26 20.05
C GLU A 174 4.20 -1.34 18.95
N GLY A 175 3.94 -2.09 17.88
CA GLY A 175 4.87 -2.23 16.76
C GLY A 175 4.83 -1.10 15.74
N PHE A 176 3.70 -0.40 15.66
CA PHE A 176 3.42 0.61 14.64
C PHE A 176 2.65 1.80 15.23
N PRO A 177 3.22 2.52 16.21
CA PRO A 177 2.51 3.55 16.98
C PRO A 177 2.03 4.72 16.12
N ASP A 178 2.71 4.98 15.00
CA ASP A 178 2.39 6.09 14.09
C ASP A 178 1.62 5.63 12.83
N SER A 179 1.10 4.40 12.85
CA SER A 179 0.44 3.83 11.68
C SER A 179 -1.07 3.85 11.82
N ASP A 180 -1.74 4.60 10.94
CA ASP A 180 -3.21 4.52 10.80
C ASP A 180 -3.70 3.12 10.39
N HIS A 181 -2.78 2.25 9.97
CA HIS A 181 -3.07 0.83 9.73
C HIS A 181 -3.32 0.05 11.03
N CYS A 182 -2.99 0.61 12.17
CA CYS A 182 -3.28 0.08 13.50
C CYS A 182 -4.60 0.61 14.08
N ASN A 183 -5.50 1.10 13.22
CA ASN A 183 -6.82 1.53 13.66
C ASN A 183 -7.44 0.45 14.56
N PRO A 184 -7.88 0.80 15.79
CA PRO A 184 -8.47 -0.14 16.74
C PRO A 184 -9.75 -0.80 16.22
N ASN A 185 -10.35 -0.30 15.14
CA ASN A 185 -11.52 -0.91 14.54
C ASN A 185 -11.16 -2.11 13.65
N LEU A 186 -10.68 -3.19 14.26
CA LEU A 186 -10.35 -4.42 13.56
C LEU A 186 -11.58 -5.07 12.89
N VAL A 187 -12.79 -4.81 13.37
CA VAL A 187 -14.04 -5.28 12.76
C VAL A 187 -14.20 -4.69 11.37
N GLN A 188 -14.05 -3.38 11.22
CA GLN A 188 -14.13 -2.72 9.92
C GLN A 188 -13.04 -3.23 8.97
N ARG A 189 -11.84 -3.54 9.47
CA ARG A 189 -10.79 -4.13 8.65
C ARG A 189 -11.13 -5.53 8.18
N GLU A 190 -11.80 -6.33 8.97
CA GLU A 190 -12.30 -7.64 8.52
C GLU A 190 -13.30 -7.48 7.39
N ASP A 191 -14.20 -6.50 7.47
CA ASP A 191 -15.13 -6.14 6.41
C ASP A 191 -14.41 -5.67 5.13
N ASP A 192 -13.24 -5.02 5.27
CA ASP A 192 -12.34 -4.63 4.18
C ASP A 192 -11.49 -5.81 3.62
N GLY A 193 -11.76 -7.03 4.07
CA GLY A 193 -11.08 -8.25 3.61
C GLY A 193 -9.76 -8.55 4.31
N TYR A 194 -9.49 -7.93 5.46
CA TYR A 194 -8.35 -8.28 6.28
C TYR A 194 -8.64 -9.53 7.11
N ARG A 195 -7.59 -10.32 7.34
CA ARG A 195 -7.56 -11.43 8.29
C ARG A 195 -6.45 -11.19 9.28
N HIS A 196 -6.78 -11.27 10.56
CA HIS A 196 -5.82 -11.12 11.64
C HIS A 196 -5.39 -12.50 12.16
N TYR A 197 -4.11 -12.61 12.49
CA TYR A 197 -3.50 -13.81 13.04
C TYR A 197 -2.89 -13.49 14.40
N LEU A 198 -2.96 -14.45 15.31
CA LEU A 198 -2.41 -14.34 16.65
C LEU A 198 -1.52 -15.54 16.92
N LEU A 199 -0.36 -15.30 17.51
CA LEU A 199 0.48 -16.31 18.14
C LEU A 199 0.29 -16.21 19.65
N VAL A 200 -0.12 -17.32 20.25
CA VAL A 200 -0.22 -17.48 21.71
C VAL A 200 0.90 -18.40 22.17
N ASP A 201 1.70 -17.96 23.12
CA ASP A 201 2.77 -18.72 23.74
C ASP A 201 2.57 -18.73 25.27
N ALA A 202 2.64 -19.93 25.87
CA ALA A 202 2.35 -20.13 27.30
C ALA A 202 1.03 -19.45 27.75
N GLY A 203 -0.02 -19.54 26.93
CA GLY A 203 -1.34 -18.95 27.23
C GLY A 203 -1.44 -17.44 27.05
N ARG A 204 -0.40 -16.77 26.54
CA ARG A 204 -0.37 -15.30 26.35
C ARG A 204 -0.21 -14.93 24.90
N PRO A 205 -0.97 -13.96 24.37
CA PRO A 205 -0.72 -13.36 23.08
C PRO A 205 0.68 -12.71 23.02
N VAL A 206 1.51 -13.12 22.06
CA VAL A 206 2.90 -12.65 21.96
C VAL A 206 3.25 -12.04 20.61
N ALA A 207 2.46 -12.32 19.56
CA ALA A 207 2.67 -11.71 18.27
C ALA A 207 1.36 -11.68 17.46
N ALA A 208 1.21 -10.68 16.60
CA ALA A 208 0.04 -10.52 15.74
C ALA A 208 0.45 -10.15 14.32
N ALA A 209 -0.38 -10.54 13.34
CA ALA A 209 -0.21 -10.17 11.94
C ALA A 209 -1.56 -9.85 11.30
N ALA A 210 -1.54 -8.98 10.29
CA ALA A 210 -2.69 -8.65 9.44
C ALA A 210 -2.36 -8.97 7.99
N VAL A 211 -3.23 -9.71 7.31
CA VAL A 211 -3.11 -10.11 5.91
C VAL A 211 -4.34 -9.67 5.15
N GLN A 212 -4.16 -9.09 3.98
CA GLN A 212 -5.23 -8.77 3.04
C GLN A 212 -5.11 -9.67 1.81
N ARG A 213 -6.23 -10.14 1.28
CA ARG A 213 -6.28 -11.00 0.10
C ARG A 213 -6.76 -10.26 -1.14
N ASP A 214 -6.09 -10.54 -2.27
CA ASP A 214 -6.59 -10.24 -3.62
C ASP A 214 -6.48 -11.52 -4.47
N GLY A 215 -7.59 -12.22 -4.60
CA GLY A 215 -7.64 -13.50 -5.27
C GLY A 215 -6.73 -14.56 -4.63
N ARG A 216 -5.75 -15.06 -5.40
CA ARG A 216 -4.75 -16.04 -4.94
C ARG A 216 -3.47 -15.41 -4.38
N ARG A 217 -3.41 -14.11 -4.24
CA ARG A 217 -2.27 -13.38 -3.67
C ARG A 217 -2.64 -12.89 -2.27
N ALA A 218 -1.83 -13.24 -1.27
CA ALA A 218 -1.90 -12.71 0.07
C ALA A 218 -0.95 -11.52 0.20
N TRP A 219 -1.32 -10.51 0.96
CA TRP A 219 -0.47 -9.37 1.28
C TRP A 219 -0.34 -9.23 2.79
N LEU A 220 0.87 -9.43 3.30
CA LEU A 220 1.17 -9.19 4.72
C LEU A 220 1.26 -7.68 4.94
N LYS A 221 0.25 -7.12 5.58
CA LYS A 221 0.17 -5.67 5.84
C LYS A 221 0.96 -5.28 7.08
N LEU A 222 0.82 -6.07 8.14
CA LEU A 222 1.45 -5.82 9.43
C LEU A 222 1.89 -7.14 10.05
N ILE A 223 3.02 -7.12 10.75
CA ILE A 223 3.43 -8.17 11.67
C ILE A 223 4.21 -7.55 12.81
N SER A 224 3.81 -7.85 14.04
CA SER A 224 4.47 -7.36 15.26
C SER A 224 4.62 -8.44 16.29
N VAL A 225 5.66 -8.29 17.11
CA VAL A 225 5.92 -9.12 18.31
C VAL A 225 5.92 -8.18 19.50
N ALA A 226 5.14 -8.51 20.53
CA ALA A 226 5.09 -7.77 21.79
C ALA A 226 6.50 -7.60 22.38
N GLY A 227 6.83 -6.42 22.89
CA GLY A 227 8.18 -6.04 23.30
C GLY A 227 8.87 -7.04 24.20
N GLN A 228 8.16 -7.52 25.23
CA GLN A 228 8.65 -8.52 26.17
C GLN A 228 8.88 -9.93 25.58
N ALA A 229 8.35 -10.18 24.36
CA ALA A 229 8.47 -11.46 23.67
C ALA A 229 9.47 -11.42 22.50
N ARG A 230 10.09 -10.27 22.23
CA ARG A 230 11.10 -10.14 21.15
C ARG A 230 12.35 -10.97 21.42
N GLY A 231 13.11 -11.27 20.38
CA GLY A 231 14.34 -12.06 20.50
C GLY A 231 14.14 -13.58 20.65
N ARG A 232 12.90 -14.07 20.63
CA ARG A 232 12.55 -15.49 20.84
C ARG A 232 12.01 -16.17 19.56
N HIS A 233 12.31 -15.64 18.41
CA HIS A 233 11.87 -16.14 17.08
C HIS A 233 10.35 -16.16 16.84
N HIS A 234 9.53 -15.53 17.68
CA HIS A 234 8.07 -15.50 17.54
C HIS A 234 7.62 -14.87 16.21
N GLY A 235 8.31 -13.83 15.71
CA GLY A 235 8.01 -13.23 14.42
C GLY A 235 8.19 -14.21 13.27
N ARG A 236 9.26 -15.03 13.27
CA ARG A 236 9.49 -16.06 12.27
C ARG A 236 8.44 -17.17 12.37
N ARG A 237 8.14 -17.63 13.58
CA ARG A 237 7.14 -18.67 13.83
C ARG A 237 5.76 -18.20 13.34
N LEU A 238 5.33 -17.00 13.72
CA LEU A 238 4.08 -16.42 13.26
C LEU A 238 4.03 -16.29 11.72
N LEU A 239 5.09 -15.74 11.09
CA LEU A 239 5.12 -15.56 9.65
C LEU A 239 4.97 -16.89 8.90
N LEU A 240 5.71 -17.92 9.31
CA LEU A 240 5.62 -19.25 8.70
C LEU A 240 4.21 -19.86 8.88
N GLY A 241 3.60 -19.69 10.06
CA GLY A 241 2.23 -20.14 10.30
C GLY A 241 1.18 -19.39 9.49
N VAL A 242 1.33 -18.08 9.34
CA VAL A 242 0.49 -17.27 8.46
C VAL A 242 0.61 -17.75 7.01
N MET A 243 1.83 -17.97 6.51
CA MET A 243 2.06 -18.47 5.15
C MET A 243 1.40 -19.84 4.94
N ALA A 244 1.54 -20.76 5.89
CA ALA A 244 0.90 -22.09 5.82
C ALA A 244 -0.63 -22.00 5.87
N SER A 245 -1.17 -21.10 6.69
CA SER A 245 -2.61 -20.85 6.77
C SER A 245 -3.15 -20.27 5.46
N GLU A 246 -2.45 -19.32 4.86
CA GLU A 246 -2.86 -18.73 3.57
C GLU A 246 -2.79 -19.71 2.41
N VAL A 247 -1.85 -20.67 2.42
CA VAL A 247 -1.82 -21.79 1.46
C VAL A 247 -3.09 -22.62 1.57
N ARG A 248 -3.48 -23.02 2.77
CA ARG A 248 -4.72 -23.81 2.99
C ARG A 248 -5.97 -23.06 2.49
N LEU A 249 -5.93 -21.75 2.50
CA LEU A 249 -7.00 -20.89 1.98
C LEU A 249 -6.86 -20.61 0.48
N GLY A 250 -5.91 -21.25 -0.21
CA GLY A 250 -5.74 -21.18 -1.65
C GLY A 250 -4.85 -20.04 -2.15
N ALA A 251 -4.08 -19.37 -1.28
CA ALA A 251 -3.06 -18.42 -1.73
C ALA A 251 -1.88 -19.17 -2.38
N THR A 252 -1.35 -18.62 -3.47
CA THR A 252 -0.18 -19.15 -4.18
C THR A 252 1.03 -18.27 -4.08
N ARG A 253 0.85 -17.02 -3.65
CA ARG A 253 1.91 -16.03 -3.47
C ARG A 253 1.61 -15.17 -2.26
N MET A 254 2.66 -14.70 -1.59
CA MET A 254 2.56 -13.70 -0.54
C MET A 254 3.54 -12.58 -0.82
N GLY A 255 3.05 -11.34 -0.73
CA GLY A 255 3.85 -10.13 -0.83
C GLY A 255 3.77 -9.30 0.43
N LEU A 256 4.70 -8.38 0.56
CA LEU A 256 4.75 -7.36 1.61
C LEU A 256 5.57 -6.15 1.13
N ASP A 257 5.41 -5.04 1.80
CA ASP A 257 6.30 -3.89 1.72
C ASP A 257 6.99 -3.65 3.06
N VAL A 258 8.18 -3.09 3.01
CA VAL A 258 8.99 -2.79 4.19
C VAL A 258 9.94 -1.62 3.92
N LEU A 259 10.03 -0.70 4.86
CA LEU A 259 11.00 0.39 4.79
C LEU A 259 12.43 -0.15 4.78
N ALA A 260 13.28 0.42 3.94
CA ALA A 260 14.65 -0.06 3.70
C ALA A 260 15.56 0.02 4.95
N ASP A 261 15.21 0.85 5.92
CA ASP A 261 15.91 0.98 7.20
C ASP A 261 15.50 -0.08 8.24
N ASN A 262 14.40 -0.81 8.03
CA ASN A 262 13.95 -1.88 8.92
C ASN A 262 14.72 -3.20 8.67
N ARG A 263 16.01 -3.20 9.03
CA ARG A 263 16.91 -4.34 8.78
C ARG A 263 16.45 -5.64 9.46
N ALA A 264 15.82 -5.55 10.63
CA ALA A 264 15.34 -6.71 11.37
C ALA A 264 14.19 -7.41 10.62
N ALA A 265 13.21 -6.66 10.13
CA ALA A 265 12.12 -7.19 9.33
C ALA A 265 12.61 -7.75 7.99
N ILE A 266 13.54 -7.05 7.31
CA ILE A 266 14.13 -7.52 6.06
C ILE A 266 14.83 -8.87 6.26
N ALA A 267 15.64 -9.02 7.31
CA ALA A 267 16.30 -10.28 7.63
C ALA A 267 15.30 -11.41 7.92
N LEU A 268 14.21 -11.10 8.65
CA LEU A 268 13.11 -12.04 8.89
C LEU A 268 12.49 -12.52 7.58
N TYR A 269 12.12 -11.60 6.69
CA TYR A 269 11.45 -11.92 5.43
C TYR A 269 12.36 -12.73 4.50
N GLN A 270 13.62 -12.32 4.33
CA GLN A 270 14.61 -13.07 3.54
C GLN A 270 14.83 -14.47 4.11
N GLY A 271 14.93 -14.60 5.45
CA GLY A 271 15.06 -15.89 6.13
C GLY A 271 13.83 -16.80 6.00
N CYS A 272 12.68 -16.25 5.59
CA CYS A 272 11.45 -16.97 5.27
C CYS A 272 11.24 -17.19 3.76
N GLY A 273 12.23 -16.84 2.92
CA GLY A 273 12.22 -17.08 1.47
C GLY A 273 11.57 -15.98 0.64
N PHE A 274 11.36 -14.80 1.20
CA PHE A 274 10.93 -13.65 0.42
C PHE A 274 12.10 -13.07 -0.37
N VAL A 275 11.83 -12.70 -1.62
CA VAL A 275 12.81 -12.11 -2.53
C VAL A 275 12.34 -10.70 -2.90
N ARG A 276 13.26 -9.75 -2.85
CA ARG A 276 12.96 -8.37 -3.25
C ARG A 276 12.61 -8.32 -4.73
N GLN A 277 11.42 -7.83 -5.05
CA GLN A 277 10.94 -7.67 -6.41
C GLN A 277 11.17 -6.26 -6.93
N TRP A 278 11.09 -5.27 -6.04
CA TRP A 278 10.97 -3.90 -6.44
C TRP A 278 11.32 -2.94 -5.29
N SER A 279 11.59 -1.67 -5.62
CA SER A 279 11.83 -0.61 -4.65
C SER A 279 11.31 0.73 -5.15
N ALA A 280 10.77 1.52 -4.25
CA ALA A 280 10.35 2.90 -4.48
C ALA A 280 10.99 3.83 -3.48
N THR A 281 11.15 5.10 -3.86
CA THR A 281 11.33 6.17 -2.90
C THR A 281 9.97 6.79 -2.60
N ILE A 282 9.66 6.92 -1.33
CA ILE A 282 8.52 7.69 -0.83
C ILE A 282 8.96 9.15 -0.78
N PHE A 283 8.25 9.98 -1.50
CA PHE A 283 8.39 11.44 -1.43
C PHE A 283 7.21 12.00 -0.64
N THR A 284 7.46 13.03 0.15
CA THR A 284 6.44 13.73 0.93
C THR A 284 6.48 15.22 0.66
N GLY A 285 5.33 15.87 0.75
CA GLY A 285 5.21 17.31 0.60
C GLY A 285 3.92 17.82 1.26
N PRO A 286 3.81 19.13 1.50
CA PRO A 286 2.59 19.73 2.03
C PRO A 286 1.46 19.69 0.97
N VAL A 287 0.25 19.81 1.45
CA VAL A 287 -0.92 20.14 0.64
C VAL A 287 -0.81 21.52 0.06
#